data_17faf40ff8ad1e6491695193d21047bc
#
_entry.id   17faf40ff8ad1e6491695193d21047bc
#
_cell.length_a   1.000
_cell.length_b   1.000
_cell.length_c   1.000
_cell.angle_alpha   90.00
_cell.angle_beta   90.00
_cell.angle_gamma   90.00
#
_symmetry.space_group_name_H-M   'P 1'
#
loop_
_entity.id
_entity.type
_entity.pdbx_description
1 polymer ?
#
loop_
_entity_poly.entity_id
_entity_poly.type
_entity_poly.pdbx_seq_one_letter_code
_entity_poly.pdbx_strand_id
1 'polypeptide(L)'
;MIINFSDEKPNLSKEKKSIFLAGPTLRNSEFDLSWRKTACIILEKLNFDGIVYVPEFKTKNPMEFLAQAGWERECLFNADKIIFYIPRKLPELPGFTTNVEYGMWLTRKPNSVLLCCPNNSEKK
;
A
#
# COMPACT_ATOMS: atom_id res chain seq x y z
N MET A 1 9.39 -8.94 10.68
CA MET A 1 8.76 -8.15 9.62
C MET A 1 9.16 -6.68 9.78
N ILE A 2 9.49 -6.05 8.69
CA ILE A 2 9.89 -4.63 8.67
C ILE A 2 8.78 -3.85 7.97
N ILE A 3 8.24 -2.82 8.63
CA ILE A 3 7.26 -1.92 7.99
C ILE A 3 8.02 -0.67 7.53
N ASN A 4 7.99 -0.39 6.23
CA ASN A 4 8.64 0.77 5.65
C ASN A 4 7.59 1.81 5.24
N PHE A 5 7.55 2.92 5.96
CA PHE A 5 6.57 3.99 5.75
C PHE A 5 7.07 4.99 4.71
N SER A 6 6.14 5.75 4.11
CA SER A 6 6.47 6.68 3.02
C SER A 6 7.25 7.92 3.47
N ASP A 7 7.31 8.21 4.76
CA ASP A 7 8.15 9.27 5.31
C ASP A 7 9.55 8.76 5.71
N GLU A 8 9.86 7.52 5.38
CA GLU A 8 11.16 6.92 5.59
C GLU A 8 11.86 6.69 4.25
N LYS A 9 13.16 6.48 4.28
CA LYS A 9 13.90 6.11 3.08
C LYS A 9 13.41 4.75 2.56
N PRO A 10 13.23 4.57 1.24
CA PRO A 10 12.80 3.27 0.71
C PRO A 10 13.80 2.17 1.06
N ASN A 11 13.31 1.07 1.62
CA ASN A 11 14.11 -0.12 1.88
C ASN A 11 14.01 -1.05 0.66
N LEU A 12 14.97 -0.97 -0.23
CA LEU A 12 14.97 -1.70 -1.51
C LEU A 12 15.79 -2.98 -1.46
N SER A 13 15.97 -3.57 -0.28
CA SER A 13 16.71 -4.82 -0.11
C SER A 13 16.10 -5.94 -0.94
N LYS A 14 16.95 -6.73 -1.59
CA LYS A 14 16.55 -7.93 -2.32
C LYS A 14 16.73 -9.21 -1.51
N GLU A 15 17.26 -9.09 -0.30
CA GLU A 15 17.50 -10.26 0.57
C GLU A 15 16.22 -10.77 1.22
N LYS A 16 15.20 -9.94 1.31
CA LYS A 16 13.90 -10.31 1.89
C LYS A 16 12.79 -10.12 0.86
N LYS A 17 11.74 -10.91 1.00
CA LYS A 17 10.52 -10.74 0.23
C LYS A 17 9.84 -9.43 0.63
N SER A 18 9.10 -8.83 -0.29
CA SER A 18 8.46 -7.55 -0.05
C SER A 18 7.03 -7.51 -0.59
N ILE A 19 6.17 -6.80 0.14
CA ILE A 19 4.74 -6.62 -0.19
C ILE A 19 4.44 -5.13 -0.13
N PHE A 20 3.81 -4.59 -1.16
CA PHE A 20 3.29 -3.23 -1.16
C PHE A 20 1.78 -3.26 -0.92
N LEU A 21 1.32 -2.51 0.08
CA LEU A 21 -0.10 -2.41 0.41
C LEU A 21 -0.70 -1.21 -0.30
N ALA A 22 -1.23 -1.43 -1.49
CA ALA A 22 -1.84 -0.41 -2.32
C ALA A 22 -3.35 -0.30 -2.05
N GLY A 23 -3.88 0.89 -2.17
CA GLY A 23 -5.30 1.15 -1.95
C GLY A 23 -5.54 2.56 -1.47
N PRO A 24 -6.81 2.97 -1.36
CA PRO A 24 -7.14 4.30 -0.92
C PRO A 24 -6.82 4.53 0.55
N THR A 25 -6.52 5.79 0.88
CA THR A 25 -6.27 6.24 2.24
C THR A 25 -7.29 7.32 2.59
N LEU A 26 -7.92 7.23 3.75
CA LEU A 26 -8.83 8.27 4.24
C LEU A 26 -8.03 9.55 4.51
N ARG A 27 -8.62 10.71 4.16
CA ARG A 27 -8.01 12.01 4.49
C ARG A 27 -7.93 12.16 6.00
N ASN A 28 -6.82 12.71 6.47
CA ASN A 28 -6.57 12.94 7.89
C ASN A 28 -6.60 11.65 8.73
N SER A 29 -6.49 10.49 8.07
CA SER A 29 -6.38 9.20 8.75
C SER A 29 -4.98 9.03 9.33
N GLU A 30 -4.92 8.39 10.49
CA GLU A 30 -3.66 7.94 11.09
C GLU A 30 -3.47 6.45 10.79
N PHE A 31 -2.22 6.01 10.69
CA PHE A 31 -1.91 4.62 10.41
C PHE A 31 -2.60 3.65 11.38
N ASP A 32 -2.67 4.00 12.64
CA ASP A 32 -3.31 3.15 13.65
C ASP A 32 -4.80 2.90 13.39
N LEU A 33 -5.46 3.76 12.62
CA LEU A 33 -6.86 3.62 12.21
C LEU A 33 -7.02 3.14 10.77
N SER A 34 -5.91 2.88 10.09
CA SER A 34 -5.88 2.48 8.69
C SER A 34 -6.10 0.98 8.53
N TRP A 35 -6.73 0.58 7.42
CA TRP A 35 -6.82 -0.83 7.03
C TRP A 35 -5.42 -1.48 6.90
N ARG A 36 -4.42 -0.68 6.57
CA ARG A 36 -3.05 -1.18 6.43
C ARG A 36 -2.48 -1.63 7.77
N LYS A 37 -2.90 -1.00 8.86
CA LYS A 37 -2.51 -1.45 10.20
C LYS A 37 -3.00 -2.86 10.46
N THR A 38 -4.27 -3.13 10.15
CA THR A 38 -4.86 -4.45 10.28
C THR A 38 -4.14 -5.47 9.38
N ALA A 39 -3.85 -5.09 8.15
CA ALA A 39 -3.11 -5.96 7.22
C ALA A 39 -1.73 -6.32 7.77
N CYS A 40 -1.01 -5.36 8.35
CA CYS A 40 0.29 -5.62 8.96
C CYS A 40 0.18 -6.57 10.13
N ILE A 41 -0.84 -6.43 10.97
CA ILE A 41 -1.08 -7.34 12.10
C ILE A 41 -1.31 -8.77 11.59
N ILE A 42 -2.10 -8.93 10.54
CA ILE A 42 -2.38 -10.24 9.93
C ILE A 42 -1.10 -10.86 9.37
N LEU A 43 -0.32 -10.08 8.63
CA LEU A 43 0.95 -10.56 8.05
C LEU A 43 1.92 -11.02 9.15
N GLU A 44 1.98 -10.30 10.24
CA GLU A 44 2.83 -10.66 11.38
C GLU A 44 2.35 -11.97 12.03
N LYS A 45 1.04 -12.14 12.19
CA LYS A 45 0.47 -13.39 12.70
C LYS A 45 0.71 -14.59 11.80
N LEU A 46 0.84 -14.34 10.48
CA LEU A 46 1.17 -15.38 9.51
C LEU A 46 2.68 -15.62 9.40
N ASN A 47 3.46 -14.99 10.27
CA ASN A 47 4.93 -15.11 10.30
C ASN A 47 5.61 -14.64 9.02
N PHE A 48 5.05 -13.62 8.36
CA PHE A 48 5.73 -13.01 7.22
C PHE A 48 7.01 -12.32 7.69
N ASP A 49 8.15 -12.81 7.25
CA ASP A 49 9.46 -12.23 7.58
C ASP A 49 10.01 -11.46 6.38
N GLY A 50 9.44 -10.32 6.11
CA GLY A 50 9.86 -9.53 4.98
C GLY A 50 9.61 -8.04 5.20
N ILE A 51 9.58 -7.30 4.10
CA ILE A 51 9.35 -5.86 4.08
C ILE A 51 7.92 -5.59 3.63
N VAL A 52 7.21 -4.76 4.37
CA VAL A 52 5.87 -4.29 4.01
C VAL A 52 5.95 -2.79 3.73
N TYR A 53 5.67 -2.39 2.49
CA TYR A 53 5.65 -0.98 2.10
C TYR A 53 4.26 -0.40 2.38
N VAL A 54 4.23 0.63 3.21
CA VAL A 54 2.99 1.32 3.61
C VAL A 54 3.06 2.77 3.11
N PRO A 55 2.27 3.14 2.10
CA PRO A 55 2.26 4.51 1.56
C PRO A 55 1.48 5.47 2.47
N GLU A 56 1.82 5.49 3.73
CA GLU A 56 1.29 6.39 4.75
C GLU A 56 2.46 6.91 5.58
N PHE A 57 2.24 8.00 6.29
CA PHE A 57 3.26 8.56 7.16
C PHE A 57 3.23 7.90 8.52
N LYS A 58 4.40 7.54 9.03
CA LYS A 58 4.54 7.06 10.40
C LYS A 58 4.35 8.20 11.40
N THR A 59 4.80 9.39 11.03
CA THR A 59 4.68 10.60 11.83
C THR A 59 3.80 11.61 11.11
N LYS A 60 3.31 12.64 11.83
CA LYS A 60 2.45 13.66 11.25
C LYS A 60 3.21 14.74 10.44
N ASN A 61 4.49 14.55 10.20
CA ASN A 61 5.29 15.49 9.41
C ASN A 61 4.96 15.29 7.92
N PRO A 62 4.43 16.30 7.24
CA PRO A 62 4.12 16.15 5.82
C PRO A 62 5.38 16.02 5.00
N MET A 63 5.43 15.02 4.13
CA MET A 63 6.45 14.89 3.10
C MET A 63 5.96 15.62 1.86
N GLU A 64 6.88 16.21 1.09
CA GLU A 64 6.51 16.82 -0.18
C GLU A 64 5.94 15.76 -1.12
N PHE A 65 4.90 16.14 -1.87
CA PHE A 65 4.18 15.25 -2.77
C PHE A 65 5.11 14.55 -3.77
N LEU A 66 6.08 15.27 -4.34
CA LEU A 66 7.02 14.69 -5.31
C LEU A 66 7.92 13.62 -4.67
N ALA A 67 8.34 13.83 -3.44
CA ALA A 67 9.14 12.84 -2.73
C ALA A 67 8.34 11.57 -2.43
N GLN A 68 7.07 11.72 -2.06
CA GLN A 68 6.18 10.59 -1.83
C GLN A 68 5.92 9.81 -3.13
N ALA A 69 5.70 10.49 -4.24
CA ALA A 69 5.49 9.83 -5.53
C ALA A 69 6.71 9.02 -5.96
N GLY A 70 7.92 9.57 -5.73
CA GLY A 70 9.17 8.86 -5.99
C GLY A 70 9.33 7.63 -5.12
N TRP A 71 9.03 7.74 -3.82
CA TRP A 71 9.07 6.63 -2.89
C TRP A 71 8.13 5.51 -3.32
N GLU A 72 6.89 5.85 -3.67
CA GLU A 72 5.89 4.87 -4.10
C GLU A 72 6.35 4.12 -5.34
N ARG A 73 6.88 4.85 -6.33
CA ARG A 73 7.36 4.25 -7.58
C ARG A 73 8.47 3.25 -7.32
N GLU A 74 9.47 3.64 -6.53
CA GLU A 74 10.60 2.76 -6.23
C GLU A 74 10.16 1.51 -5.46
N CYS A 75 9.29 1.68 -4.47
CA CYS A 75 8.80 0.55 -3.69
C CYS A 75 7.91 -0.38 -4.51
N LEU A 76 7.07 0.17 -5.39
CA LEU A 76 6.23 -0.63 -6.28
C LEU A 76 7.07 -1.47 -7.26
N PHE A 77 8.13 -0.89 -7.82
CA PHE A 77 9.04 -1.64 -8.67
C PHE A 77 9.77 -2.74 -7.91
N ASN A 78 10.16 -2.47 -6.67
CA ASN A 78 10.90 -3.44 -5.86
C ASN A 78 10.03 -4.54 -5.26
N ALA A 79 8.75 -4.30 -5.05
CA ALA A 79 7.87 -5.23 -4.36
C ALA A 79 7.72 -6.56 -5.11
N ASP A 80 7.82 -7.67 -4.39
CA ASP A 80 7.54 -8.99 -4.96
C ASP A 80 6.03 -9.17 -5.19
N LYS A 81 5.21 -8.63 -4.30
CA LYS A 81 3.75 -8.63 -4.43
C LYS A 81 3.19 -7.25 -4.15
N ILE A 82 2.17 -6.88 -4.90
CA ILE A 82 1.41 -5.65 -4.71
C ILE A 82 -0.02 -6.06 -4.41
N ILE A 83 -0.48 -5.80 -3.20
CA ILE A 83 -1.84 -6.11 -2.78
C ILE A 83 -2.67 -4.84 -2.91
N PHE A 84 -3.63 -4.85 -3.83
CA PHE A 84 -4.61 -3.79 -3.97
C PHE A 84 -5.84 -4.16 -3.15
N TYR A 85 -6.08 -3.41 -2.08
CA TYR A 85 -7.27 -3.55 -1.26
C TYR A 85 -8.13 -2.30 -1.45
N ILE A 86 -9.32 -2.47 -2.00
CA ILE A 86 -10.18 -1.35 -2.38
C ILE A 86 -11.52 -1.44 -1.64
N PRO A 87 -11.58 -1.00 -0.37
CA PRO A 87 -12.83 -0.92 0.37
C PRO A 87 -13.57 0.37 0.01
N ARG A 88 -13.94 0.50 -1.28
CA ARG A 88 -14.49 1.75 -1.81
C ARG A 88 -15.80 2.12 -1.12
N LYS A 89 -15.88 3.40 -0.72
CA LYS A 89 -17.09 3.98 -0.18
C LYS A 89 -17.17 5.44 -0.63
N LEU A 90 -18.26 5.81 -1.28
CA LEU A 90 -18.46 7.17 -1.77
C LEU A 90 -19.23 7.98 -0.76
N PRO A 91 -18.89 9.28 -0.54
CA PRO A 91 -17.75 9.99 -1.14
C PRO A 91 -16.44 9.88 -0.35
N GLU A 92 -16.44 9.21 0.81
CA GLU A 92 -15.34 9.28 1.78
C GLU A 92 -14.07 8.57 1.29
N LEU A 93 -14.23 7.50 0.52
CA LEU A 93 -13.10 6.67 0.09
C LEU A 93 -13.31 6.20 -1.35
N PRO A 94 -13.25 7.10 -2.34
CA PRO A 94 -13.56 6.75 -3.72
C PRO A 94 -12.55 5.83 -4.39
N GLY A 95 -11.26 5.95 -4.07
CA GLY A 95 -10.23 5.06 -4.62
C GLY A 95 -10.03 5.17 -6.12
N PHE A 96 -10.31 6.31 -6.74
CA PHE A 96 -10.20 6.46 -8.19
C PHE A 96 -8.75 6.42 -8.66
N THR A 97 -7.84 7.05 -7.92
CA THR A 97 -6.40 6.99 -8.21
C THR A 97 -5.90 5.56 -8.10
N THR A 98 -6.40 4.80 -7.13
CA THR A 98 -6.06 3.40 -6.95
C THR A 98 -6.46 2.57 -8.17
N ASN A 99 -7.61 2.87 -8.79
CA ASN A 99 -8.02 2.17 -10.02
C ASN A 99 -7.01 2.35 -11.15
N VAL A 100 -6.48 3.58 -11.31
CA VAL A 100 -5.46 3.86 -12.33
C VAL A 100 -4.18 3.09 -12.02
N GLU A 101 -3.73 3.12 -10.78
CA GLU A 101 -2.54 2.39 -10.34
C GLU A 101 -2.68 0.89 -10.56
N TYR A 102 -3.83 0.33 -10.21
CA TYR A 102 -4.12 -1.09 -10.41
C TYR A 102 -3.98 -1.48 -11.88
N GLY A 103 -4.60 -0.71 -12.78
CA GLY A 103 -4.50 -0.98 -14.21
C GLY A 103 -3.07 -0.93 -14.73
N MET A 104 -2.31 0.07 -14.30
CA MET A 104 -0.93 0.25 -14.70
C MET A 104 -0.04 -0.92 -14.24
N TRP A 105 -0.13 -1.30 -12.98
CA TRP A 105 0.73 -2.35 -12.43
C TRP A 105 0.28 -3.74 -12.84
N LEU A 106 -1.00 -3.94 -13.07
CA LEU A 106 -1.49 -5.19 -13.66
C LEU A 106 -0.88 -5.45 -15.03
N THR A 107 -0.63 -4.40 -15.80
CA THR A 107 0.04 -4.48 -17.10
C THR A 107 1.54 -4.72 -16.96
N ARG A 108 2.20 -4.02 -16.04
CA ARG A 108 3.66 -4.07 -15.88
C ARG A 108 4.15 -5.30 -15.12
N LYS A 109 3.43 -5.72 -14.10
CA LYS A 109 3.81 -6.82 -13.21
C LYS A 109 2.62 -7.75 -12.94
N PRO A 110 2.05 -8.39 -13.97
CA PRO A 110 0.78 -9.13 -13.82
C PRO A 110 0.85 -10.25 -12.80
N ASN A 111 2.01 -10.91 -12.66
CA ASN A 111 2.16 -12.03 -11.72
C ASN A 111 2.39 -11.58 -10.27
N SER A 112 2.54 -10.28 -10.05
CA SER A 112 2.81 -9.72 -8.72
C SER A 112 1.59 -9.03 -8.10
N VAL A 113 0.54 -8.78 -8.89
CA VAL A 113 -0.62 -7.99 -8.45
C VAL A 113 -1.71 -8.90 -7.92
N LEU A 114 -2.23 -8.57 -6.73
CA LEU A 114 -3.37 -9.22 -6.09
C LEU A 114 -4.43 -8.16 -5.81
N LEU A 115 -5.69 -8.46 -6.13
CA LEU A 115 -6.81 -7.55 -5.91
C LEU A 115 -7.74 -8.10 -4.86
N CYS A 116 -8.07 -7.29 -3.86
CA CYS A 116 -9.01 -7.63 -2.80
C CYS A 116 -10.02 -6.49 -2.64
N CYS A 117 -11.31 -6.83 -2.70
CA CYS A 117 -12.40 -5.89 -2.42
C CYS A 117 -13.33 -6.53 -1.39
N PRO A 118 -13.66 -5.85 -0.28
CA PRO A 118 -14.69 -6.38 0.61
C PRO A 118 -16.04 -6.43 -0.09
N ASN A 119 -16.93 -7.32 0.36
CA ASN A 119 -18.24 -7.51 -0.26
C ASN A 119 -19.10 -6.24 -0.25
N ASN A 120 -18.90 -5.38 0.74
CA ASN A 120 -19.64 -4.12 0.88
C ASN A 120 -18.98 -2.94 0.15
N SER A 121 -17.96 -3.19 -0.66
CA SER A 121 -17.34 -2.12 -1.45
C SER A 121 -18.26 -1.64 -2.55
N GLU A 122 -18.31 -0.33 -2.78
CA GLU A 122 -19.04 0.28 -3.86
C GLU A 122 -18.25 0.21 -5.17
N LYS A 123 -18.95 0.19 -6.30
CA LYS A 123 -18.33 0.24 -7.63
C LYS A 123 -17.23 -0.81 -7.83
N LYS A 124 -17.49 -2.04 -7.42
CA LYS A 124 -16.56 -3.13 -7.69
C LYS A 124 -16.27 -3.28 -9.21
#